data_dce487561895c99701e10f39811311f2
#
_entry.id   dce487561895c99701e10f39811311f2
#
_cell.length_a   1.000
_cell.length_b   1.000
_cell.length_c   1.000
_cell.angle_alpha   90.00
_cell.angle_beta   90.00
_cell.angle_gamma   90.00
#
_symmetry.space_group_name_H-M   'P 1'
#
loop_
_entity.id
_entity.type
_entity.pdbx_description
1 polymer ?
#
loop_
_entity_poly.entity_id
_entity_poly.type
_entity_poly.pdbx_seq_one_letter_code
_entity_poly.pdbx_strand_id
1 'polypeptide(L)'
;VSAFTLRTTADGATIVESSRALAPYARCVGDALDGWAERTPEVVFLAERDATGAWSSLTYGAARERVRTIGAGILAAGASAEAPIGIVAENGIEHALVSLAAQYVGVPMSPMSVGYASADADPSRMRDLLAKLAPAFVFANDERIGKRVAPFARVVDSASALAGDPTTADAAAARVDGDTIAKIMFTSGSTGTPKGVITTHRMLCSNQTMLAAAWPEIAVERPIVVDWLPWSHCFGGNHNFGLVLFNGGTMYVDGGRPMAGPFERTVENVREISPNVFFSVPRGYALLVERLLADDAFAAAFFSNLTLACNAGASLPDPLREEIFRLAARHAARTVRVTSSWGTTETAPLATTSWGTPEPDIDTIGTPVPGVEFKLSPTDGRCEIRVKGPNIAPGYWRDTEATRAAFDEDGFYRTGDAASLKDPADPSRGILFEGRLAENFKLSSGTWVNVGALRLAMIERGAPLVEEVVIAGADRDSLAALVFFSRAHAAALAQLPDAGHAELARHDAVRRFVAETLARHNAAAPASSTRIDVAIVLPEPPNRGQGEITDKGTINQRRVLALRAESVERLYARSDDVIVPLTPVASI
;
A
#
# COMPACT_ATOMS: atom_id res chain seq x y z
N VAL A 1 5.83 22.63 -25.85
CA VAL A 1 5.02 22.95 -24.68
C VAL A 1 5.45 21.99 -23.58
N SER A 2 5.80 22.53 -22.40
CA SER A 2 6.15 21.69 -21.25
C SER A 2 4.99 20.76 -20.90
N ALA A 3 5.29 19.52 -20.53
CA ALA A 3 4.28 18.56 -20.08
C ALA A 3 3.65 18.93 -18.72
N PHE A 4 4.27 19.89 -18.01
CA PHE A 4 3.86 20.36 -16.69
C PHE A 4 3.90 21.88 -16.62
N THR A 5 3.04 22.46 -15.80
CA THR A 5 3.05 23.88 -15.43
C THR A 5 3.58 24.03 -14.01
N LEU A 6 4.36 25.09 -13.78
CA LEU A 6 4.85 25.51 -12.47
C LEU A 6 4.23 26.85 -12.11
N ARG A 7 3.72 26.97 -10.88
CA ARG A 7 3.18 28.23 -10.34
C ARG A 7 3.68 28.41 -8.91
N THR A 8 4.34 29.54 -8.64
CA THR A 8 4.75 29.92 -7.28
C THR A 8 3.66 30.79 -6.66
N THR A 9 3.27 30.47 -5.44
CA THR A 9 2.28 31.23 -4.66
C THR A 9 2.94 32.33 -3.83
N ALA A 10 2.16 33.26 -3.29
CA ALA A 10 2.69 34.40 -2.52
C ALA A 10 3.38 33.97 -1.21
N ASP A 11 2.99 32.83 -0.64
CA ASP A 11 3.61 32.21 0.53
C ASP A 11 4.86 31.37 0.23
N GLY A 12 5.32 31.40 -1.04
CA GLY A 12 6.52 30.71 -1.49
C GLY A 12 6.32 29.22 -1.80
N ALA A 13 5.09 28.70 -1.79
CA ALA A 13 4.82 27.35 -2.20
C ALA A 13 4.91 27.21 -3.74
N THR A 14 5.31 26.02 -4.20
CA THR A 14 5.35 25.68 -5.64
C THR A 14 4.24 24.69 -5.96
N ILE A 15 3.39 25.02 -6.93
CA ILE A 15 2.36 24.12 -7.44
C ILE A 15 2.80 23.57 -8.79
N VAL A 16 2.75 22.24 -8.91
CA VAL A 16 3.05 21.48 -10.13
C VAL A 16 1.77 20.82 -10.61
N GLU A 17 1.45 20.95 -11.88
CA GLU A 17 0.29 20.35 -12.52
C GLU A 17 0.65 19.76 -13.87
N SER A 18 0.00 18.67 -14.26
CA SER A 18 0.07 18.18 -15.64
C SER A 18 -0.61 19.16 -16.59
N SER A 19 0.05 19.50 -17.71
CA SER A 19 -0.57 20.29 -18.77
C SER A 19 -1.67 19.52 -19.54
N ARG A 20 -1.75 18.21 -19.33
CA ARG A 20 -2.79 17.35 -19.90
C ARG A 20 -4.04 17.40 -19.03
N ALA A 21 -5.17 17.80 -19.63
CA ALA A 21 -6.45 17.76 -18.93
C ALA A 21 -6.88 16.34 -18.60
N LEU A 22 -7.52 16.17 -17.44
CA LEU A 22 -8.19 14.92 -17.10
C LEU A 22 -9.39 14.71 -18.03
N ALA A 23 -9.47 13.52 -18.64
CA ALA A 23 -10.63 13.14 -19.45
C ALA A 23 -11.90 12.97 -18.59
N PRO A 24 -13.10 13.06 -19.19
CA PRO A 24 -14.34 12.70 -18.51
C PRO A 24 -14.29 11.29 -17.94
N TYR A 25 -14.85 11.09 -16.75
CA TYR A 25 -14.88 9.82 -16.03
C TYR A 25 -16.31 9.38 -15.72
N ALA A 26 -16.50 8.09 -15.42
CA ALA A 26 -17.78 7.50 -15.09
C ALA A 26 -18.44 8.22 -13.90
N ARG A 27 -19.76 8.28 -13.88
CA ARG A 27 -20.57 8.86 -12.81
C ARG A 27 -20.35 8.13 -11.48
N CYS A 28 -20.33 6.78 -11.54
CA CYS A 28 -20.14 5.92 -10.38
C CYS A 28 -19.47 4.59 -10.77
N VAL A 29 -19.06 3.81 -9.77
CA VAL A 29 -18.41 2.50 -9.96
C VAL A 29 -19.37 1.51 -10.64
N GLY A 30 -20.68 1.60 -10.37
CA GLY A 30 -21.71 0.76 -11.00
C GLY A 30 -21.73 0.89 -12.52
N ASP A 31 -21.55 2.10 -13.05
CA ASP A 31 -21.52 2.34 -14.50
C ASP A 31 -20.40 1.56 -15.21
N ALA A 32 -19.24 1.36 -14.55
CA ALA A 32 -18.16 0.55 -15.09
C ALA A 32 -18.55 -0.94 -15.19
N LEU A 33 -19.16 -1.48 -14.14
CA LEU A 33 -19.65 -2.86 -14.13
C LEU A 33 -20.72 -3.09 -15.21
N ASP A 34 -21.74 -2.22 -15.25
CA ASP A 34 -22.84 -2.30 -16.21
C ASP A 34 -22.30 -2.22 -17.64
N GLY A 35 -21.41 -1.27 -17.91
CA GLY A 35 -20.83 -1.10 -19.23
C GLY A 35 -20.05 -2.32 -19.74
N TRP A 36 -19.32 -3.04 -18.89
CA TRP A 36 -18.63 -4.25 -19.28
C TRP A 36 -19.57 -5.46 -19.36
N ALA A 37 -20.53 -5.57 -18.45
CA ALA A 37 -21.55 -6.61 -18.50
C ALA A 37 -22.42 -6.53 -19.77
N GLU A 38 -22.62 -5.35 -20.32
CA GLU A 38 -23.32 -5.16 -21.59
C GLU A 38 -22.46 -5.47 -22.81
N ARG A 39 -21.21 -4.98 -22.82
CA ARG A 39 -20.31 -5.13 -23.98
C ARG A 39 -19.70 -6.52 -24.09
N THR A 40 -19.36 -7.13 -22.96
CA THR A 40 -18.58 -8.40 -22.90
C THR A 40 -19.01 -9.25 -21.70
N PRO A 41 -20.29 -9.70 -21.65
CA PRO A 41 -20.85 -10.41 -20.49
C PRO A 41 -20.10 -11.69 -20.12
N GLU A 42 -19.52 -12.37 -21.12
CA GLU A 42 -18.84 -13.67 -20.95
C GLU A 42 -17.37 -13.57 -20.51
N VAL A 43 -16.81 -12.35 -20.50
CA VAL A 43 -15.42 -12.18 -20.05
C VAL A 43 -15.33 -12.40 -18.54
N VAL A 44 -14.36 -13.19 -18.11
CA VAL A 44 -14.08 -13.43 -16.69
C VAL A 44 -13.62 -12.12 -16.05
N PHE A 45 -14.33 -11.69 -15.02
CA PHE A 45 -13.98 -10.55 -14.19
C PHE A 45 -13.06 -10.98 -13.05
N LEU A 46 -13.50 -11.98 -12.28
CA LEU A 46 -12.76 -12.51 -11.13
C LEU A 46 -12.60 -14.02 -11.24
N ALA A 47 -11.48 -14.53 -10.75
CA ALA A 47 -11.28 -15.95 -10.52
C ALA A 47 -10.59 -16.17 -9.16
N GLU A 48 -10.99 -17.20 -8.42
CA GLU A 48 -10.38 -17.61 -7.17
C GLU A 48 -10.21 -19.12 -7.12
N ARG A 49 -9.25 -19.63 -6.34
CA ARG A 49 -9.09 -21.08 -6.15
C ARG A 49 -10.18 -21.60 -5.22
N ASP A 50 -10.86 -22.64 -5.65
CA ASP A 50 -11.78 -23.40 -4.78
C ASP A 50 -11.01 -24.34 -3.85
N ALA A 51 -11.75 -25.09 -3.03
CA ALA A 51 -11.17 -26.05 -2.07
C ALA A 51 -10.39 -27.20 -2.74
N THR A 52 -10.62 -27.47 -4.03
CA THR A 52 -9.89 -28.47 -4.81
C THR A 52 -8.62 -27.91 -5.46
N GLY A 53 -8.44 -26.59 -5.41
CA GLY A 53 -7.37 -25.87 -6.08
C GLY A 53 -7.67 -25.50 -7.53
N ALA A 54 -8.87 -25.78 -8.05
CA ALA A 54 -9.30 -25.34 -9.38
C ALA A 54 -9.75 -23.86 -9.36
N TRP A 55 -9.66 -23.20 -10.52
CA TRP A 55 -10.17 -21.84 -10.65
C TRP A 55 -11.70 -21.84 -10.78
N SER A 56 -12.36 -21.20 -9.79
CA SER A 56 -13.75 -20.80 -9.86
C SER A 56 -13.83 -19.38 -10.40
N SER A 57 -14.59 -19.13 -11.45
CA SER A 57 -14.63 -17.84 -12.15
C SER A 57 -16.00 -17.19 -12.12
N LEU A 58 -16.00 -15.85 -12.13
CA LEU A 58 -17.17 -14.99 -12.19
C LEU A 58 -17.03 -14.07 -13.42
N THR A 59 -17.97 -14.15 -14.37
CA THR A 59 -17.98 -13.28 -15.55
C THR A 59 -18.59 -11.90 -15.21
N TYR A 60 -18.38 -10.89 -16.07
CA TYR A 60 -18.99 -9.56 -15.90
C TYR A 60 -20.52 -9.62 -15.89
N GLY A 61 -21.13 -10.41 -16.79
CA GLY A 61 -22.59 -10.59 -16.82
C GLY A 61 -23.13 -11.19 -15.52
N ALA A 62 -22.51 -12.29 -15.06
CA ALA A 62 -22.90 -12.93 -13.81
C ALA A 62 -22.65 -12.03 -12.58
N ALA A 63 -21.57 -11.25 -12.59
CA ALA A 63 -21.26 -10.29 -11.53
C ALA A 63 -22.35 -9.23 -11.41
N ARG A 64 -22.77 -8.61 -12.54
CA ARG A 64 -23.85 -7.62 -12.57
C ARG A 64 -25.14 -8.15 -11.98
N GLU A 65 -25.60 -9.33 -12.42
CA GLU A 65 -26.86 -9.92 -11.93
C GLU A 65 -26.79 -10.20 -10.42
N ARG A 66 -25.69 -10.75 -9.94
CA ARG A 66 -25.49 -11.02 -8.50
C ARG A 66 -25.41 -9.72 -7.70
N VAL A 67 -24.70 -8.70 -8.19
CA VAL A 67 -24.57 -7.38 -7.55
C VAL A 67 -25.94 -6.73 -7.36
N ARG A 68 -26.83 -6.77 -8.34
CA ARG A 68 -28.18 -6.22 -8.26
C ARG A 68 -29.02 -6.95 -7.20
N THR A 69 -28.98 -8.28 -7.22
CA THR A 69 -29.71 -9.12 -6.25
C THR A 69 -29.21 -8.86 -4.81
N ILE A 70 -27.90 -8.85 -4.61
CA ILE A 70 -27.28 -8.60 -3.29
C ILE A 70 -27.54 -7.16 -2.84
N GLY A 71 -27.47 -6.17 -3.75
CA GLY A 71 -27.72 -4.77 -3.45
C GLY A 71 -29.13 -4.53 -2.91
N ALA A 72 -30.13 -5.15 -3.50
CA ALA A 72 -31.49 -5.13 -2.98
C ALA A 72 -31.58 -5.75 -1.57
N GLY A 73 -30.88 -6.87 -1.34
CA GLY A 73 -30.82 -7.50 -0.01
C GLY A 73 -30.10 -6.65 1.04
N ILE A 74 -29.06 -5.91 0.65
CA ILE A 74 -28.35 -4.95 1.52
C ILE A 74 -29.30 -3.85 2.00
N LEU A 75 -30.11 -3.29 1.09
CA LEU A 75 -31.13 -2.29 1.43
C LEU A 75 -32.20 -2.88 2.34
N ALA A 76 -32.69 -4.08 2.04
CA ALA A 76 -33.69 -4.79 2.86
C ALA A 76 -33.15 -5.14 4.27
N ALA A 77 -31.84 -5.32 4.41
CA ALA A 77 -31.17 -5.54 5.69
C ALA A 77 -31.02 -4.27 6.55
N GLY A 78 -31.47 -3.11 6.05
CA GLY A 78 -31.50 -1.83 6.77
C GLY A 78 -30.24 -0.98 6.57
N ALA A 79 -29.39 -1.32 5.61
CA ALA A 79 -28.23 -0.49 5.30
C ALA A 79 -28.65 0.76 4.49
N SER A 80 -27.94 1.88 4.73
CA SER A 80 -28.20 3.17 4.08
C SER A 80 -26.91 4.01 4.03
N ALA A 81 -27.01 5.23 3.51
CA ALA A 81 -25.90 6.18 3.52
C ALA A 81 -25.39 6.50 4.94
N GLU A 82 -26.29 6.51 5.93
CA GLU A 82 -25.99 6.79 7.34
C GLU A 82 -25.65 5.53 8.15
N ALA A 83 -26.10 4.37 7.67
CA ALA A 83 -25.86 3.05 8.25
C ALA A 83 -25.09 2.17 7.26
N PRO A 84 -23.76 2.38 7.12
CA PRO A 84 -22.92 1.65 6.17
C PRO A 84 -22.84 0.16 6.51
N ILE A 85 -22.19 -0.63 5.65
CA ILE A 85 -21.82 -2.00 5.98
C ILE A 85 -20.32 -2.12 6.30
N GLY A 86 -19.96 -3.03 7.21
CA GLY A 86 -18.59 -3.47 7.39
C GLY A 86 -18.31 -4.73 6.57
N ILE A 87 -17.06 -4.92 6.15
CA ILE A 87 -16.59 -6.16 5.53
C ILE A 87 -15.32 -6.59 6.24
N VAL A 88 -15.32 -7.76 6.87
CA VAL A 88 -14.13 -8.40 7.47
C VAL A 88 -13.98 -9.77 6.85
N ALA A 89 -13.38 -9.80 5.67
CA ALA A 89 -13.21 -10.99 4.87
C ALA A 89 -11.89 -10.92 4.09
N GLU A 90 -11.31 -12.07 3.78
CA GLU A 90 -10.21 -12.17 2.82
C GLU A 90 -10.69 -11.74 1.43
N ASN A 91 -9.76 -11.44 0.52
CA ASN A 91 -10.09 -11.21 -0.88
C ASN A 91 -10.79 -12.43 -1.46
N GLY A 92 -11.83 -12.23 -2.27
CA GLY A 92 -12.56 -13.32 -2.89
C GLY A 92 -13.82 -12.82 -3.62
N ILE A 93 -14.45 -13.72 -4.36
CA ILE A 93 -15.64 -13.41 -5.17
C ILE A 93 -16.79 -12.87 -4.31
N GLU A 94 -17.06 -13.46 -3.14
CA GLU A 94 -18.13 -12.97 -2.27
C GLU A 94 -17.82 -11.57 -1.69
N HIS A 95 -16.57 -11.33 -1.26
CA HIS A 95 -16.14 -10.00 -0.81
C HIS A 95 -16.36 -8.96 -1.92
N ALA A 96 -15.95 -9.27 -3.15
CA ALA A 96 -16.12 -8.37 -4.30
C ALA A 96 -17.59 -8.08 -4.58
N LEU A 97 -18.43 -9.11 -4.58
CA LEU A 97 -19.87 -8.98 -4.86
C LEU A 97 -20.57 -8.12 -3.82
N VAL A 98 -20.33 -8.35 -2.53
CA VAL A 98 -20.92 -7.54 -1.45
C VAL A 98 -20.40 -6.10 -1.51
N SER A 99 -19.11 -5.91 -1.80
CA SER A 99 -18.50 -4.59 -1.97
C SER A 99 -19.13 -3.81 -3.13
N LEU A 100 -19.23 -4.44 -4.30
CA LEU A 100 -19.80 -3.81 -5.49
C LEU A 100 -21.30 -3.57 -5.31
N ALA A 101 -22.02 -4.51 -4.67
CA ALA A 101 -23.44 -4.40 -4.43
C ALA A 101 -23.79 -3.21 -3.51
N ALA A 102 -23.02 -3.01 -2.43
CA ALA A 102 -23.18 -1.86 -1.56
C ALA A 102 -22.96 -0.55 -2.33
N GLN A 103 -21.86 -0.45 -3.07
CA GLN A 103 -21.53 0.73 -3.89
C GLN A 103 -22.58 0.97 -4.98
N TYR A 104 -23.11 -0.10 -5.61
CA TYR A 104 -24.11 -0.02 -6.67
C TYR A 104 -25.41 0.64 -6.18
N VAL A 105 -25.83 0.36 -4.95
CA VAL A 105 -27.06 0.92 -4.37
C VAL A 105 -26.84 2.17 -3.50
N GLY A 106 -25.61 2.74 -3.51
CA GLY A 106 -25.28 3.97 -2.77
C GLY A 106 -25.13 3.78 -1.26
N VAL A 107 -24.84 2.57 -0.81
CA VAL A 107 -24.53 2.28 0.60
C VAL A 107 -23.01 2.27 0.79
N PRO A 108 -22.45 3.10 1.68
CA PRO A 108 -21.02 3.07 1.96
C PRO A 108 -20.61 1.73 2.56
N MET A 109 -19.50 1.16 2.10
CA MET A 109 -18.93 -0.04 2.69
C MET A 109 -17.56 0.26 3.31
N SER A 110 -17.24 -0.44 4.40
CA SER A 110 -15.94 -0.32 5.05
C SER A 110 -15.20 -1.66 5.03
N PRO A 111 -14.20 -1.82 4.14
CA PRO A 111 -13.38 -3.01 4.13
C PRO A 111 -12.35 -2.90 5.27
N MET A 112 -12.39 -3.84 6.21
CA MET A 112 -11.51 -3.87 7.38
C MET A 112 -10.58 -5.06 7.28
N SER A 113 -9.34 -4.89 7.77
CA SER A 113 -8.38 -5.97 7.81
C SER A 113 -8.85 -7.14 8.64
N VAL A 114 -8.70 -8.36 8.11
CA VAL A 114 -8.89 -9.60 8.87
C VAL A 114 -7.93 -9.72 10.05
N GLY A 115 -6.80 -9.01 10.01
CA GLY A 115 -5.85 -8.93 11.11
C GLY A 115 -6.47 -8.41 12.42
N TYR A 116 -7.51 -7.55 12.35
CA TYR A 116 -8.24 -7.10 13.54
C TYR A 116 -9.09 -8.21 14.20
N ALA A 117 -9.35 -9.28 13.47
CA ALA A 117 -10.06 -10.47 13.95
C ALA A 117 -9.13 -11.67 14.13
N SER A 118 -7.80 -11.52 14.10
CA SER A 118 -6.84 -12.62 14.35
C SER A 118 -6.85 -13.05 15.82
N ALA A 119 -6.30 -14.24 16.10
CA ALA A 119 -6.33 -14.84 17.42
C ALA A 119 -5.60 -14.02 18.50
N ASP A 120 -4.56 -13.34 18.09
CA ASP A 120 -3.66 -12.49 18.88
C ASP A 120 -4.02 -11.00 18.83
N ALA A 121 -5.08 -10.62 18.07
CA ALA A 121 -5.53 -9.24 17.98
C ALA A 121 -6.20 -8.76 19.27
N ASP A 122 -5.95 -7.49 19.61
CA ASP A 122 -6.68 -6.81 20.69
C ASP A 122 -8.14 -6.55 20.25
N PRO A 123 -9.14 -7.15 20.90
CA PRO A 123 -10.56 -6.98 20.54
C PRO A 123 -11.04 -5.53 20.66
N SER A 124 -10.37 -4.70 21.46
CA SER A 124 -10.73 -3.29 21.61
C SER A 124 -10.63 -2.52 20.30
N ARG A 125 -9.67 -2.85 19.44
CA ARG A 125 -9.50 -2.23 18.11
C ARG A 125 -10.71 -2.48 17.21
N MET A 126 -11.18 -3.73 17.12
CA MET A 126 -12.38 -4.06 16.33
C MET A 126 -13.62 -3.35 16.89
N ARG A 127 -13.79 -3.38 18.22
CA ARG A 127 -14.88 -2.66 18.89
C ARG A 127 -14.88 -1.17 18.54
N ASP A 128 -13.74 -0.50 18.65
CA ASP A 128 -13.62 0.94 18.45
C ASP A 128 -13.86 1.33 17.00
N LEU A 129 -13.37 0.52 16.03
CA LEU A 129 -13.64 0.69 14.61
C LEU A 129 -15.14 0.55 14.30
N LEU A 130 -15.79 -0.50 14.81
CA LEU A 130 -17.22 -0.75 14.59
C LEU A 130 -18.10 0.30 15.29
N ALA A 131 -17.71 0.76 16.48
CA ALA A 131 -18.40 1.84 17.15
C ALA A 131 -18.35 3.15 16.34
N LYS A 132 -17.19 3.49 15.74
CA LYS A 132 -17.05 4.67 14.87
C LYS A 132 -17.80 4.52 13.54
N LEU A 133 -17.74 3.34 12.94
CA LEU A 133 -18.46 3.04 11.69
C LEU A 133 -19.97 3.05 11.91
N ALA A 134 -20.45 2.43 12.99
CA ALA A 134 -21.86 2.15 13.31
C ALA A 134 -22.59 1.48 12.14
N PRO A 135 -22.15 0.26 11.73
CA PRO A 135 -22.69 -0.41 10.55
C PRO A 135 -24.07 -1.02 10.81
N ALA A 136 -24.90 -1.13 9.76
CA ALA A 136 -26.13 -1.92 9.79
C ALA A 136 -25.85 -3.41 10.04
N PHE A 137 -24.78 -3.90 9.45
CA PHE A 137 -24.24 -5.24 9.67
C PHE A 137 -22.77 -5.31 9.19
N VAL A 138 -22.08 -6.40 9.54
CA VAL A 138 -20.76 -6.74 9.05
C VAL A 138 -20.82 -8.05 8.26
N PHE A 139 -20.32 -8.04 7.03
CA PHE A 139 -20.11 -9.24 6.24
C PHE A 139 -18.82 -9.94 6.67
N ALA A 140 -18.91 -11.23 7.03
CA ALA A 140 -17.76 -12.04 7.41
C ALA A 140 -18.02 -13.51 7.08
N ASN A 141 -17.51 -14.01 5.96
CA ASN A 141 -17.75 -15.35 5.42
C ASN A 141 -16.80 -16.44 5.98
N ASP A 142 -15.92 -16.11 6.91
CA ASP A 142 -15.18 -17.07 7.73
C ASP A 142 -15.81 -17.14 9.12
N GLU A 143 -16.19 -18.35 9.57
CA GLU A 143 -16.85 -18.59 10.86
C GLU A 143 -16.02 -18.07 12.06
N ARG A 144 -14.69 -18.19 12.00
CA ARG A 144 -13.79 -17.75 13.08
C ARG A 144 -13.78 -16.23 13.18
N ILE A 145 -13.76 -15.55 12.02
CA ILE A 145 -13.86 -14.09 11.93
C ILE A 145 -15.23 -13.64 12.41
N GLY A 146 -16.31 -14.27 11.93
CA GLY A 146 -17.69 -13.98 12.32
C GLY A 146 -17.90 -14.06 13.84
N LYS A 147 -17.40 -15.10 14.50
CA LYS A 147 -17.46 -15.26 15.98
C LYS A 147 -16.77 -14.11 16.74
N ARG A 148 -15.72 -13.52 16.17
CA ARG A 148 -14.99 -12.41 16.81
C ARG A 148 -15.67 -11.06 16.58
N VAL A 149 -16.38 -10.90 15.47
CA VAL A 149 -17.14 -9.69 15.13
C VAL A 149 -18.49 -9.65 15.85
N ALA A 150 -19.16 -10.80 16.01
CA ALA A 150 -20.51 -10.93 16.56
C ALA A 150 -20.76 -10.21 17.91
N PRO A 151 -19.79 -10.09 18.85
CA PRO A 151 -19.97 -9.33 20.09
C PRO A 151 -20.18 -7.82 19.86
N PHE A 152 -19.82 -7.29 18.68
CA PHE A 152 -19.77 -5.85 18.42
C PHE A 152 -20.74 -5.39 17.32
N ALA A 153 -21.18 -6.31 16.43
CA ALA A 153 -22.11 -6.01 15.34
C ALA A 153 -22.86 -7.25 14.87
N ARG A 154 -24.02 -7.02 14.24
CA ARG A 154 -24.73 -8.08 13.51
C ARG A 154 -23.83 -8.62 12.39
N VAL A 155 -23.69 -9.93 12.26
CA VAL A 155 -22.90 -10.58 11.21
C VAL A 155 -23.80 -11.17 10.14
N VAL A 156 -23.41 -11.02 8.87
CA VAL A 156 -23.93 -11.74 7.69
C VAL A 156 -22.77 -12.57 7.15
N ASP A 157 -22.95 -13.88 7.04
CA ASP A 157 -21.90 -14.86 6.78
C ASP A 157 -21.82 -15.35 5.33
N SER A 158 -22.79 -15.00 4.50
CA SER A 158 -22.76 -15.33 3.07
C SER A 158 -23.45 -14.25 2.22
N ALA A 159 -22.96 -14.07 0.99
CA ALA A 159 -23.57 -13.18 0.03
C ALA A 159 -25.00 -13.65 -0.37
N SER A 160 -25.26 -14.95 -0.33
CA SER A 160 -26.58 -15.52 -0.63
C SER A 160 -27.65 -15.16 0.40
N ALA A 161 -27.28 -14.83 1.64
CA ALA A 161 -28.20 -14.34 2.66
C ALA A 161 -28.71 -12.91 2.36
N LEU A 162 -28.09 -12.22 1.41
CA LEU A 162 -28.44 -10.87 0.96
C LEU A 162 -29.18 -10.92 -0.39
N ALA A 163 -30.28 -11.64 -0.46
CA ALA A 163 -31.08 -11.73 -1.69
C ALA A 163 -32.26 -10.78 -1.66
N GLY A 164 -32.50 -10.06 -2.78
CA GLY A 164 -33.63 -9.15 -2.94
C GLY A 164 -34.07 -8.96 -4.40
N ASP A 165 -35.10 -8.18 -4.64
CA ASP A 165 -35.58 -7.86 -5.98
C ASP A 165 -34.63 -6.89 -6.69
N PRO A 166 -33.99 -7.29 -7.81
CA PRO A 166 -33.05 -6.44 -8.54
C PRO A 166 -33.60 -5.08 -8.97
N THR A 167 -34.92 -4.96 -9.18
CA THR A 167 -35.53 -3.67 -9.56
C THR A 167 -35.39 -2.61 -8.47
N THR A 168 -35.37 -3.03 -7.20
CA THR A 168 -35.09 -2.14 -6.06
C THR A 168 -33.64 -1.60 -6.12
N ALA A 169 -32.71 -2.46 -6.48
CA ALA A 169 -31.31 -2.07 -6.64
C ALA A 169 -31.12 -1.08 -7.81
N ASP A 170 -31.80 -1.32 -8.95
CA ASP A 170 -31.72 -0.42 -10.12
C ASP A 170 -32.28 0.97 -9.79
N ALA A 171 -33.41 1.03 -9.06
CA ALA A 171 -34.00 2.29 -8.60
C ALA A 171 -33.09 3.06 -7.63
N ALA A 172 -32.31 2.36 -6.82
CA ALA A 172 -31.29 2.96 -5.94
C ALA A 172 -30.07 3.43 -6.75
N ALA A 173 -29.55 2.60 -7.66
CA ALA A 173 -28.40 2.90 -8.52
C ALA A 173 -28.62 4.17 -9.38
N ALA A 174 -29.83 4.41 -9.83
CA ALA A 174 -30.17 5.61 -10.58
C ALA A 174 -29.96 6.93 -9.80
N ARG A 175 -29.90 6.87 -8.47
CA ARG A 175 -29.67 8.02 -7.58
C ARG A 175 -28.21 8.18 -7.14
N VAL A 176 -27.37 7.18 -7.41
CA VAL A 176 -25.94 7.25 -7.09
C VAL A 176 -25.24 8.21 -8.02
N ASP A 177 -24.43 9.10 -7.48
CA ASP A 177 -23.66 10.08 -8.23
C ASP A 177 -22.19 10.12 -7.77
N GLY A 178 -21.41 11.04 -8.32
CA GLY A 178 -19.99 11.16 -7.99
C GLY A 178 -19.72 11.52 -6.52
N ASP A 179 -20.63 12.22 -5.85
CA ASP A 179 -20.47 12.68 -4.47
C ASP A 179 -21.00 11.66 -3.45
N THR A 180 -21.73 10.64 -3.91
CA THR A 180 -22.16 9.52 -3.08
C THR A 180 -20.95 8.80 -2.48
N ILE A 181 -21.00 8.53 -1.17
CA ILE A 181 -19.91 7.82 -0.48
C ILE A 181 -19.91 6.35 -0.89
N ALA A 182 -18.82 5.89 -1.50
CA ALA A 182 -18.64 4.50 -1.91
C ALA A 182 -18.01 3.65 -0.79
N LYS A 183 -16.97 4.21 -0.13
CA LYS A 183 -16.20 3.48 0.90
C LYS A 183 -15.87 4.39 2.09
N ILE A 184 -15.68 3.76 3.23
CA ILE A 184 -15.05 4.36 4.44
C ILE A 184 -13.85 3.49 4.79
N MET A 185 -12.64 3.99 4.50
CA MET A 185 -11.42 3.22 4.67
C MET A 185 -10.67 3.67 5.93
N PHE A 186 -10.55 2.79 6.91
CA PHE A 186 -9.84 3.13 8.14
C PHE A 186 -8.32 3.09 7.95
N THR A 187 -7.67 4.17 8.38
CA THR A 187 -6.20 4.28 8.43
C THR A 187 -5.74 4.39 9.88
N SER A 188 -4.56 3.84 10.17
CA SER A 188 -3.91 4.03 11.46
C SER A 188 -3.43 5.49 11.54
N GLY A 189 -4.24 6.38 12.09
CA GLY A 189 -3.89 7.78 12.28
C GLY A 189 -2.57 7.96 13.03
N SER A 190 -1.86 9.05 12.77
CA SER A 190 -0.63 9.41 13.49
C SER A 190 -0.82 9.57 15.01
N THR A 191 -2.05 9.78 15.46
CA THR A 191 -2.47 9.92 16.87
C THR A 191 -2.88 8.60 17.53
N GLY A 192 -2.81 7.46 16.82
CA GLY A 192 -3.20 6.15 17.35
C GLY A 192 -4.69 5.81 17.22
N THR A 193 -5.59 6.79 17.09
CA THR A 193 -7.02 6.56 16.84
C THR A 193 -7.27 6.42 15.33
N PRO A 194 -7.90 5.33 14.86
CA PRO A 194 -8.18 5.14 13.45
C PRO A 194 -9.10 6.24 12.89
N LYS A 195 -8.74 6.77 11.71
CA LYS A 195 -9.54 7.73 10.95
C LYS A 195 -10.23 7.01 9.79
N GLY A 196 -11.53 7.17 9.64
CA GLY A 196 -12.29 6.63 8.51
C GLY A 196 -12.25 7.60 7.34
N VAL A 197 -11.40 7.36 6.35
CA VAL A 197 -11.31 8.18 5.14
C VAL A 197 -12.55 7.99 4.29
N ILE A 198 -13.26 9.08 4.01
CA ILE A 198 -14.41 9.06 3.10
C ILE A 198 -13.89 8.95 1.67
N THR A 199 -14.31 7.91 0.97
CA THR A 199 -13.99 7.70 -0.45
C THR A 199 -15.28 7.75 -1.25
N THR A 200 -15.43 8.74 -2.14
CA THR A 200 -16.62 8.91 -2.98
C THR A 200 -16.47 8.18 -4.31
N HIS A 201 -17.58 8.00 -5.04
CA HIS A 201 -17.55 7.47 -6.40
C HIS A 201 -16.71 8.37 -7.34
N ARG A 202 -16.81 9.69 -7.21
CA ARG A 202 -15.96 10.64 -7.95
C ARG A 202 -14.48 10.33 -7.78
N MET A 203 -14.03 10.10 -6.54
CA MET A 203 -12.63 9.79 -6.26
C MET A 203 -12.18 8.52 -6.99
N LEU A 204 -12.96 7.46 -6.90
CA LEU A 204 -12.63 6.16 -7.53
C LEU A 204 -12.62 6.28 -9.07
N CYS A 205 -13.68 6.87 -9.65
CA CYS A 205 -13.81 6.99 -11.09
C CYS A 205 -12.75 7.91 -11.71
N SER A 206 -12.51 9.09 -11.11
CA SER A 206 -11.49 10.01 -11.59
C SER A 206 -10.09 9.39 -11.48
N ASN A 207 -9.80 8.68 -10.39
CA ASN A 207 -8.49 8.07 -10.18
C ASN A 207 -8.20 6.94 -11.20
N GLN A 208 -9.21 6.15 -11.59
CA GLN A 208 -9.05 5.15 -12.66
C GLN A 208 -8.83 5.82 -14.03
N THR A 209 -9.47 6.96 -14.29
CA THR A 209 -9.21 7.74 -15.50
C THR A 209 -7.80 8.36 -15.50
N MET A 210 -7.30 8.79 -14.33
CA MET A 210 -5.91 9.24 -14.15
C MET A 210 -4.92 8.10 -14.46
N LEU A 211 -5.20 6.87 -13.97
CA LEU A 211 -4.41 5.68 -14.26
C LEU A 211 -4.35 5.38 -15.76
N ALA A 212 -5.49 5.35 -16.45
CA ALA A 212 -5.56 5.12 -17.87
C ALA A 212 -4.85 6.23 -18.68
N ALA A 213 -4.86 7.47 -18.19
CA ALA A 213 -4.12 8.57 -18.79
C ALA A 213 -2.61 8.44 -18.60
N ALA A 214 -2.17 7.93 -17.45
CA ALA A 214 -0.75 7.70 -17.15
C ALA A 214 -0.22 6.42 -17.84
N TRP A 215 -1.03 5.38 -17.89
CA TRP A 215 -0.66 4.05 -18.44
C TRP A 215 -1.61 3.64 -19.57
N PRO A 216 -1.54 4.28 -20.75
CA PRO A 216 -2.51 4.07 -21.82
C PRO A 216 -2.55 2.62 -22.33
N GLU A 217 -1.48 1.85 -22.16
CA GLU A 217 -1.40 0.45 -22.55
C GLU A 217 -2.43 -0.43 -21.82
N ILE A 218 -2.79 -0.13 -20.56
CA ILE A 218 -3.80 -0.90 -19.82
C ILE A 218 -5.22 -0.76 -20.39
N ALA A 219 -5.48 0.33 -21.11
CA ALA A 219 -6.77 0.53 -21.79
C ALA A 219 -6.81 -0.18 -23.16
N VAL A 220 -5.65 -0.47 -23.76
CA VAL A 220 -5.52 -1.16 -25.04
C VAL A 220 -5.50 -2.68 -24.85
N GLU A 221 -4.70 -3.17 -23.92
CA GLU A 221 -4.63 -4.59 -23.56
C GLU A 221 -5.34 -4.77 -22.21
N ARG A 222 -6.48 -5.49 -22.20
CA ARG A 222 -7.21 -5.76 -20.96
C ARG A 222 -6.29 -6.29 -19.88
N PRO A 223 -6.29 -5.72 -18.66
CA PRO A 223 -5.42 -6.18 -17.59
C PRO A 223 -5.74 -7.62 -17.18
N ILE A 224 -4.70 -8.45 -17.11
CA ILE A 224 -4.73 -9.77 -16.48
C ILE A 224 -3.81 -9.66 -15.28
N VAL A 225 -4.37 -9.77 -14.09
CA VAL A 225 -3.69 -9.50 -12.83
C VAL A 225 -3.78 -10.72 -11.91
N VAL A 226 -2.67 -11.12 -11.32
CA VAL A 226 -2.62 -12.06 -10.18
C VAL A 226 -2.27 -11.23 -8.95
N ASP A 227 -3.21 -11.06 -8.00
CA ASP A 227 -3.06 -10.08 -6.92
C ASP A 227 -3.48 -10.63 -5.55
N TRP A 228 -2.57 -10.49 -4.59
CA TRP A 228 -2.76 -10.83 -3.18
C TRP A 228 -3.01 -9.59 -2.29
N LEU A 229 -2.82 -8.38 -2.82
CA LEU A 229 -2.89 -7.15 -2.03
C LEU A 229 -4.26 -7.01 -1.36
N PRO A 230 -4.32 -6.76 -0.04
CA PRO A 230 -5.59 -6.72 0.69
C PRO A 230 -6.53 -5.65 0.16
N TRP A 231 -7.80 -6.00 -0.07
CA TRP A 231 -8.82 -5.02 -0.49
C TRP A 231 -9.28 -4.09 0.63
N SER A 232 -8.92 -4.40 1.86
CA SER A 232 -9.03 -3.45 2.98
C SER A 232 -8.05 -2.27 2.88
N HIS A 233 -7.11 -2.33 1.94
CA HIS A 233 -6.15 -1.29 1.65
C HIS A 233 -6.40 -0.65 0.27
N CYS A 234 -6.22 0.69 0.17
CA CYS A 234 -6.48 1.44 -1.08
C CYS A 234 -5.66 0.94 -2.28
N PHE A 235 -4.47 0.38 -2.10
CA PHE A 235 -3.67 -0.16 -3.20
C PHE A 235 -4.33 -1.41 -3.79
N GLY A 236 -4.71 -2.42 -3.00
CA GLY A 236 -5.45 -3.59 -3.50
C GLY A 236 -6.88 -3.23 -3.90
N GLY A 237 -7.65 -2.61 -2.98
CA GLY A 237 -9.10 -2.46 -3.12
C GLY A 237 -9.59 -1.30 -3.97
N ASN A 238 -8.80 -0.22 -4.15
CA ASN A 238 -9.17 0.90 -5.02
C ASN A 238 -8.38 0.87 -6.32
N HIS A 239 -7.05 0.74 -6.22
CA HIS A 239 -6.16 0.82 -7.37
C HIS A 239 -6.23 -0.44 -8.24
N ASN A 240 -5.83 -1.62 -7.71
CA ASN A 240 -5.71 -2.84 -8.51
C ASN A 240 -7.08 -3.39 -8.91
N PHE A 241 -8.00 -3.50 -7.97
CA PHE A 241 -9.36 -3.94 -8.22
C PHE A 241 -10.08 -3.00 -9.20
N GLY A 242 -9.95 -1.68 -8.96
CA GLY A 242 -10.52 -0.67 -9.85
C GLY A 242 -9.92 -0.73 -11.25
N LEU A 243 -8.58 -0.87 -11.37
CA LEU A 243 -7.91 -0.98 -12.66
C LEU A 243 -8.48 -2.14 -13.51
N VAL A 244 -8.72 -3.30 -12.89
CA VAL A 244 -9.33 -4.44 -13.58
C VAL A 244 -10.78 -4.13 -13.97
N LEU A 245 -11.60 -3.64 -13.03
CA LEU A 245 -13.02 -3.33 -13.27
C LEU A 245 -13.21 -2.28 -14.38
N PHE A 246 -12.46 -1.17 -14.33
CA PHE A 246 -12.66 -0.06 -15.27
C PHE A 246 -12.10 -0.33 -16.68
N ASN A 247 -11.17 -1.29 -16.82
CA ASN A 247 -10.57 -1.65 -18.12
C ASN A 247 -11.06 -3.01 -18.66
N GLY A 248 -12.09 -3.62 -18.07
CA GLY A 248 -12.68 -4.89 -18.54
C GLY A 248 -11.72 -6.08 -18.46
N GLY A 249 -10.81 -6.02 -17.49
CA GLY A 249 -9.77 -7.04 -17.27
C GLY A 249 -10.24 -8.23 -16.46
N THR A 250 -9.28 -9.11 -16.13
CA THR A 250 -9.48 -10.28 -15.28
C THR A 250 -8.53 -10.23 -14.09
N MET A 251 -9.06 -10.39 -12.88
CA MET A 251 -8.25 -10.52 -11.66
C MET A 251 -8.33 -11.97 -11.15
N TYR A 252 -7.19 -12.60 -11.05
CA TYR A 252 -7.00 -13.86 -10.36
C TYR A 252 -6.63 -13.55 -8.90
N VAL A 253 -7.55 -13.85 -7.98
CA VAL A 253 -7.35 -13.62 -6.55
C VAL A 253 -6.29 -14.57 -6.03
N ASP A 254 -5.17 -14.01 -5.59
CA ASP A 254 -4.03 -14.77 -5.12
C ASP A 254 -4.09 -14.98 -3.60
N GLY A 255 -4.08 -16.23 -3.18
CA GLY A 255 -4.00 -16.61 -1.77
C GLY A 255 -2.59 -16.53 -1.17
N GLY A 256 -1.58 -16.13 -1.97
CA GLY A 256 -0.21 -15.94 -1.52
C GLY A 256 -0.05 -14.73 -0.60
N ARG A 257 1.15 -14.61 -0.04
CA ARG A 257 1.55 -13.46 0.81
C ARG A 257 3.06 -13.23 0.63
N PRO A 258 3.58 -12.00 0.83
CA PRO A 258 5.01 -11.70 0.67
C PRO A 258 5.85 -12.19 1.86
N MET A 259 5.78 -13.48 2.13
CA MET A 259 6.51 -14.17 3.19
C MET A 259 6.88 -15.59 2.75
N ALA A 260 7.98 -16.10 3.30
CA ALA A 260 8.46 -17.45 3.00
C ALA A 260 7.36 -18.50 3.27
N GLY A 261 7.22 -19.44 2.37
CA GLY A 261 6.16 -20.45 2.37
C GLY A 261 4.91 -19.99 1.62
N PRO A 262 4.10 -19.06 2.16
CA PRO A 262 2.90 -18.58 1.47
C PRO A 262 3.14 -17.98 0.07
N PHE A 263 4.34 -17.43 -0.21
CA PHE A 263 4.70 -16.87 -1.52
C PHE A 263 4.73 -17.92 -2.64
N GLU A 264 4.90 -19.21 -2.32
CA GLU A 264 4.89 -20.29 -3.33
C GLU A 264 3.55 -20.36 -4.07
N ARG A 265 2.43 -20.03 -3.39
CA ARG A 265 1.13 -19.93 -4.06
C ARG A 265 1.11 -18.84 -5.13
N THR A 266 1.73 -17.69 -4.85
CA THR A 266 1.90 -16.63 -5.86
C THR A 266 2.71 -17.12 -7.05
N VAL A 267 3.82 -17.85 -6.82
CA VAL A 267 4.65 -18.42 -7.88
C VAL A 267 3.85 -19.40 -8.75
N GLU A 268 3.07 -20.30 -8.15
CA GLU A 268 2.20 -21.24 -8.85
C GLU A 268 1.18 -20.50 -9.72
N ASN A 269 0.46 -19.53 -9.15
CA ASN A 269 -0.56 -18.79 -9.87
C ASN A 269 0.01 -17.92 -11.00
N VAL A 270 1.12 -17.24 -10.76
CA VAL A 270 1.81 -16.43 -11.79
C VAL A 270 2.33 -17.28 -12.93
N ARG A 271 2.87 -18.48 -12.63
CA ARG A 271 3.34 -19.44 -13.64
C ARG A 271 2.22 -19.92 -14.55
N GLU A 272 1.05 -20.19 -13.97
CA GLU A 272 -0.11 -20.70 -14.72
C GLU A 272 -0.77 -19.62 -15.56
N ILE A 273 -0.90 -18.41 -15.03
CA ILE A 273 -1.70 -17.33 -15.62
C ILE A 273 -0.86 -16.43 -16.54
N SER A 274 0.42 -16.22 -16.24
CA SER A 274 1.29 -15.28 -16.95
C SER A 274 0.65 -13.88 -17.09
N PRO A 275 0.51 -13.12 -16.00
CA PRO A 275 -0.18 -11.82 -16.01
C PRO A 275 0.53 -10.79 -16.90
N ASN A 276 -0.23 -9.87 -17.50
CA ASN A 276 0.36 -8.76 -18.26
C ASN A 276 0.62 -7.52 -17.38
N VAL A 277 -0.01 -7.47 -16.19
CA VAL A 277 0.23 -6.40 -15.19
C VAL A 277 0.48 -7.05 -13.84
N PHE A 278 1.57 -6.64 -13.17
CA PHE A 278 1.93 -7.16 -11.85
C PHE A 278 2.13 -6.04 -10.84
N PHE A 279 1.48 -6.16 -9.69
CA PHE A 279 1.57 -5.22 -8.59
C PHE A 279 2.17 -5.88 -7.36
N SER A 280 3.09 -5.21 -6.69
CA SER A 280 3.58 -5.67 -5.39
C SER A 280 4.19 -4.53 -4.57
N VAL A 281 4.53 -4.87 -3.34
CA VAL A 281 5.35 -4.05 -2.44
C VAL A 281 6.82 -4.54 -2.52
N PRO A 282 7.82 -3.77 -2.04
CA PRO A 282 9.23 -4.16 -2.17
C PRO A 282 9.55 -5.56 -1.65
N ARG A 283 8.94 -5.97 -0.54
CA ARG A 283 9.12 -7.33 0.00
C ARG A 283 8.64 -8.42 -0.96
N GLY A 284 7.51 -8.20 -1.62
CA GLY A 284 7.01 -9.14 -2.63
C GLY A 284 7.93 -9.23 -3.85
N TYR A 285 8.48 -8.08 -4.30
CA TYR A 285 9.46 -8.07 -5.37
C TYR A 285 10.77 -8.77 -4.99
N ALA A 286 11.24 -8.63 -3.75
CA ALA A 286 12.44 -9.33 -3.29
C ALA A 286 12.29 -10.85 -3.37
N LEU A 287 11.16 -11.39 -2.90
CA LEU A 287 10.86 -12.82 -3.01
C LEU A 287 10.66 -13.26 -4.46
N LEU A 288 9.99 -12.44 -5.27
CA LEU A 288 9.81 -12.71 -6.69
C LEU A 288 11.15 -12.85 -7.42
N VAL A 289 12.06 -11.88 -7.24
CA VAL A 289 13.38 -11.89 -7.87
C VAL A 289 14.19 -13.10 -7.43
N GLU A 290 14.14 -13.47 -6.17
CA GLU A 290 14.78 -14.69 -5.67
C GLU A 290 14.30 -15.94 -6.44
N ARG A 291 13.00 -16.07 -6.68
CA ARG A 291 12.42 -17.18 -7.45
C ARG A 291 12.73 -17.11 -8.95
N LEU A 292 12.70 -15.92 -9.55
CA LEU A 292 13.04 -15.70 -10.95
C LEU A 292 14.51 -16.06 -11.24
N LEU A 293 15.41 -15.78 -10.32
CA LEU A 293 16.83 -16.14 -10.44
C LEU A 293 17.08 -17.65 -10.28
N ALA A 294 16.27 -18.31 -9.47
CA ALA A 294 16.41 -19.74 -9.20
C ALA A 294 15.77 -20.63 -10.27
N ASP A 295 14.85 -20.10 -11.10
CA ASP A 295 14.05 -20.88 -12.05
C ASP A 295 13.83 -20.10 -13.36
N ASP A 296 14.66 -20.41 -14.37
CA ASP A 296 14.58 -19.81 -15.72
C ASP A 296 13.21 -20.06 -16.41
N ALA A 297 12.58 -21.20 -16.18
CA ALA A 297 11.27 -21.49 -16.75
C ALA A 297 10.17 -20.63 -16.10
N PHE A 298 10.26 -20.38 -14.81
CA PHE A 298 9.38 -19.43 -14.13
C PHE A 298 9.62 -17.99 -14.61
N ALA A 299 10.88 -17.58 -14.76
CA ALA A 299 11.21 -16.27 -15.30
C ALA A 299 10.64 -16.08 -16.71
N ALA A 300 10.79 -17.05 -17.59
CA ALA A 300 10.20 -17.02 -18.93
C ALA A 300 8.67 -16.92 -18.90
N ALA A 301 8.00 -17.67 -18.03
CA ALA A 301 6.54 -17.60 -17.86
C ALA A 301 6.08 -16.23 -17.32
N PHE A 302 6.76 -15.70 -16.30
CA PHE A 302 6.44 -14.38 -15.71
C PHE A 302 6.55 -13.24 -16.74
N PHE A 303 7.63 -13.22 -17.52
CA PHE A 303 7.87 -12.15 -18.48
C PHE A 303 7.20 -12.35 -19.84
N SER A 304 6.56 -13.52 -20.10
CA SER A 304 5.98 -13.85 -21.43
C SER A 304 4.93 -12.83 -21.89
N ASN A 305 4.06 -12.39 -21.01
CA ASN A 305 2.99 -11.42 -21.29
C ASN A 305 3.17 -10.08 -20.59
N LEU A 306 4.11 -9.97 -19.66
CA LEU A 306 4.25 -8.80 -18.79
C LEU A 306 4.55 -7.52 -19.59
N THR A 307 3.75 -6.49 -19.37
CA THR A 307 3.93 -5.14 -19.92
C THR A 307 4.24 -4.11 -18.85
N LEU A 308 3.67 -4.31 -17.65
CA LEU A 308 3.78 -3.37 -16.54
C LEU A 308 4.04 -4.10 -15.22
N ALA A 309 5.09 -3.69 -14.51
CA ALA A 309 5.34 -4.01 -13.11
C ALA A 309 5.31 -2.72 -12.29
N CYS A 310 4.44 -2.63 -11.30
CA CYS A 310 4.29 -1.43 -10.47
C CYS A 310 4.57 -1.74 -9.00
N ASN A 311 5.43 -0.92 -8.40
CA ASN A 311 5.71 -0.91 -6.97
C ASN A 311 5.05 0.28 -6.31
N ALA A 312 4.46 0.06 -5.15
CA ALA A 312 3.94 1.13 -4.30
C ALA A 312 4.00 0.76 -2.81
N GLY A 313 3.72 1.74 -1.96
CA GLY A 313 3.69 1.60 -0.51
C GLY A 313 5.03 1.84 0.19
N ALA A 314 6.15 1.63 -0.50
CA ALA A 314 7.50 2.01 -0.11
C ALA A 314 8.41 2.07 -1.35
N SER A 315 9.58 2.70 -1.23
CA SER A 315 10.56 2.75 -2.32
C SER A 315 11.11 1.36 -2.63
N LEU A 316 11.23 1.04 -3.92
CA LEU A 316 11.86 -0.19 -4.37
C LEU A 316 13.38 0.02 -4.37
N PRO A 317 14.18 -0.80 -3.64
CA PRO A 317 15.63 -0.69 -3.61
C PRO A 317 16.25 -0.77 -5.01
N ASP A 318 17.25 0.07 -5.28
CA ASP A 318 17.92 0.16 -6.59
C ASP A 318 18.44 -1.19 -7.08
N PRO A 319 19.20 -1.98 -6.26
CA PRO A 319 19.70 -3.27 -6.73
C PRO A 319 18.59 -4.24 -7.14
N LEU A 320 17.45 -4.20 -6.43
CA LEU A 320 16.30 -5.06 -6.74
C LEU A 320 15.65 -4.66 -8.06
N ARG A 321 15.55 -3.36 -8.32
CA ARG A 321 15.00 -2.85 -9.57
C ARG A 321 15.91 -3.12 -10.75
N GLU A 322 17.22 -2.90 -10.62
CA GLU A 322 18.21 -3.22 -11.65
C GLU A 322 18.13 -4.70 -12.03
N GLU A 323 17.94 -5.58 -11.04
CA GLU A 323 17.80 -7.00 -11.27
C GLU A 323 16.51 -7.34 -12.04
N ILE A 324 15.38 -6.67 -11.72
CA ILE A 324 14.12 -6.82 -12.49
C ILE A 324 14.33 -6.40 -13.95
N PHE A 325 15.02 -5.27 -14.21
CA PHE A 325 15.34 -4.85 -15.57
C PHE A 325 16.24 -5.84 -16.31
N ARG A 326 17.26 -6.38 -15.61
CA ARG A 326 18.16 -7.37 -16.18
C ARG A 326 17.43 -8.66 -16.58
N LEU A 327 16.54 -9.14 -15.72
CA LEU A 327 15.70 -10.31 -15.98
C LEU A 327 14.68 -10.03 -17.09
N ALA A 328 14.05 -8.86 -17.11
CA ALA A 328 13.15 -8.46 -18.19
C ALA A 328 13.88 -8.41 -19.55
N ALA A 329 15.09 -7.83 -19.61
CA ALA A 329 15.90 -7.78 -20.83
C ALA A 329 16.27 -9.19 -21.34
N ARG A 330 16.39 -10.19 -20.45
CA ARG A 330 16.72 -11.57 -20.82
C ARG A 330 15.51 -12.38 -21.27
N HIS A 331 14.35 -12.20 -20.64
CA HIS A 331 13.21 -13.13 -20.78
C HIS A 331 11.99 -12.50 -21.46
N ALA A 332 11.83 -11.17 -21.47
CA ALA A 332 10.65 -10.54 -22.05
C ALA A 332 10.76 -10.40 -23.57
N ALA A 333 9.68 -10.74 -24.29
CA ALA A 333 9.58 -10.53 -25.73
C ALA A 333 9.22 -9.06 -26.11
N ARG A 334 8.81 -8.27 -25.14
CA ARG A 334 8.39 -6.86 -25.28
C ARG A 334 9.00 -5.99 -24.17
N THR A 335 8.96 -4.68 -24.34
CA THR A 335 9.41 -3.76 -23.31
C THR A 335 8.51 -3.89 -22.07
N VAL A 336 9.11 -4.23 -20.94
CA VAL A 336 8.44 -4.21 -19.63
C VAL A 336 8.72 -2.88 -18.97
N ARG A 337 7.65 -2.19 -18.57
CA ARG A 337 7.79 -0.96 -17.80
C ARG A 337 7.76 -1.27 -16.31
N VAL A 338 8.76 -0.78 -15.59
CA VAL A 338 8.81 -0.84 -14.12
C VAL A 338 8.56 0.56 -13.60
N THR A 339 7.48 0.75 -12.88
CA THR A 339 7.04 2.06 -12.41
C THR A 339 6.81 2.05 -10.91
N SER A 340 6.87 3.24 -10.32
CA SER A 340 6.44 3.49 -8.95
C SER A 340 5.38 4.58 -8.93
N SER A 341 4.55 4.55 -7.92
CA SER A 341 3.48 5.52 -7.72
C SER A 341 3.43 5.96 -6.27
N TRP A 342 3.07 7.22 -6.06
CA TRP A 342 2.83 7.74 -4.73
C TRP A 342 1.39 8.21 -4.60
N GLY A 343 0.89 8.01 -3.40
CA GLY A 343 -0.40 8.49 -2.95
C GLY A 343 -0.79 7.89 -1.61
N THR A 344 -1.92 8.33 -1.09
CA THR A 344 -2.45 7.95 0.21
C THR A 344 -3.87 7.43 0.07
N THR A 345 -4.46 6.92 1.15
CA THR A 345 -5.87 6.54 1.16
C THR A 345 -6.76 7.72 0.78
N GLU A 346 -6.39 8.92 1.23
CA GLU A 346 -7.10 10.17 0.96
C GLU A 346 -6.97 10.66 -0.50
N THR A 347 -6.11 10.06 -1.31
CA THR A 347 -5.93 10.38 -2.74
C THR A 347 -6.46 9.28 -3.69
N ALA A 348 -7.08 8.22 -3.20
CA ALA A 348 -7.85 7.15 -3.86
C ALA A 348 -7.12 6.05 -4.68
N PRO A 349 -5.84 5.70 -4.63
CA PRO A 349 -4.76 6.35 -3.93
C PRO A 349 -3.83 7.21 -4.82
N LEU A 350 -3.88 7.13 -6.16
CA LEU A 350 -2.86 7.69 -7.05
C LEU A 350 -2.87 9.21 -7.10
N ALA A 351 -1.73 9.84 -6.84
CA ALA A 351 -1.52 11.26 -7.08
C ALA A 351 -0.33 11.55 -8.00
N THR A 352 0.74 10.72 -7.94
CA THR A 352 1.88 10.80 -8.86
C THR A 352 2.32 9.44 -9.36
N THR A 353 2.97 9.39 -10.52
CA THR A 353 3.57 8.17 -11.07
C THR A 353 4.82 8.50 -11.88
N SER A 354 5.77 7.57 -11.91
CA SER A 354 7.03 7.72 -12.65
C SER A 354 6.92 7.50 -14.17
N TRP A 355 5.74 7.20 -14.68
CA TRP A 355 5.52 6.85 -16.09
C TRP A 355 5.86 7.94 -17.09
N GLY A 356 5.68 9.20 -16.77
CA GLY A 356 5.90 10.32 -17.67
C GLY A 356 7.30 10.92 -17.62
N THR A 357 8.25 10.31 -16.92
CA THR A 357 9.63 10.81 -16.82
C THR A 357 10.45 10.41 -18.05
N PRO A 358 11.37 11.26 -18.56
CA PRO A 358 12.14 11.01 -19.78
C PRO A 358 13.05 9.78 -19.74
N GLU A 359 13.53 9.40 -18.57
CA GLU A 359 14.17 8.13 -18.24
C GLU A 359 13.65 7.70 -16.89
N PRO A 360 13.72 6.41 -16.53
CA PRO A 360 13.34 5.98 -15.18
C PRO A 360 14.25 6.66 -14.15
N ASP A 361 13.90 7.88 -13.79
CA ASP A 361 14.44 8.59 -12.65
C ASP A 361 13.93 7.85 -11.40
N ILE A 362 14.68 6.87 -11.10
CA ILE A 362 14.45 5.71 -10.25
C ILE A 362 14.23 6.12 -8.79
N ASP A 363 14.74 7.27 -8.39
CA ASP A 363 14.71 7.83 -7.04
C ASP A 363 13.51 8.79 -6.83
N THR A 364 12.62 8.96 -7.81
CA THR A 364 11.47 9.85 -7.70
C THR A 364 10.16 9.08 -7.49
N ILE A 365 9.17 9.77 -6.90
CA ILE A 365 7.78 9.31 -6.87
C ILE A 365 7.02 9.69 -8.15
N GLY A 366 7.73 10.08 -9.20
CA GLY A 366 7.19 10.48 -10.49
C GLY A 366 6.66 11.91 -10.50
N THR A 367 5.68 12.14 -11.39
CA THR A 367 5.07 13.44 -11.65
C THR A 367 3.56 13.40 -11.38
N PRO A 368 2.91 14.54 -11.12
CA PRO A 368 1.46 14.59 -10.90
C PRO A 368 0.68 14.05 -12.09
N VAL A 369 -0.34 13.23 -11.81
CA VAL A 369 -1.26 12.75 -12.84
C VAL A 369 -2.23 13.85 -13.27
N PRO A 370 -2.82 13.78 -14.47
CA PRO A 370 -3.78 14.78 -14.95
C PRO A 370 -4.93 15.00 -13.95
N GLY A 371 -5.24 16.27 -13.66
CA GLY A 371 -6.30 16.68 -12.72
C GLY A 371 -5.88 16.77 -11.27
N VAL A 372 -4.61 16.48 -10.94
CA VAL A 372 -4.04 16.69 -9.59
C VAL A 372 -3.18 17.94 -9.59
N GLU A 373 -3.54 18.88 -8.71
CA GLU A 373 -2.67 19.99 -8.30
C GLU A 373 -1.78 19.50 -7.15
N PHE A 374 -0.46 19.53 -7.37
CA PHE A 374 0.53 19.07 -6.41
C PHE A 374 1.31 20.27 -5.86
N LYS A 375 1.07 20.62 -4.58
CA LYS A 375 1.63 21.80 -3.92
C LYS A 375 2.76 21.36 -2.98
N LEU A 376 3.95 21.92 -3.19
CA LEU A 376 5.08 21.85 -2.27
C LEU A 376 5.04 23.08 -1.37
N SER A 377 4.56 22.92 -0.13
CA SER A 377 4.35 24.02 0.81
C SER A 377 5.50 24.10 1.82
N PRO A 378 6.24 25.22 1.91
CA PRO A 378 7.30 25.37 2.90
C PRO A 378 6.81 25.13 4.33
N THR A 379 7.48 24.23 5.06
CA THR A 379 7.11 23.84 6.42
C THR A 379 8.40 23.47 7.17
N ASP A 380 8.80 24.26 8.17
CA ASP A 380 9.96 24.00 9.04
C ASP A 380 11.27 23.64 8.30
N GLY A 381 11.56 24.35 7.18
CA GLY A 381 12.77 24.16 6.38
C GLY A 381 12.70 22.99 5.39
N ARG A 382 11.51 22.40 5.19
CA ARG A 382 11.18 21.41 4.16
C ARG A 382 9.94 21.84 3.39
N CYS A 383 9.52 21.04 2.40
CA CYS A 383 8.23 21.25 1.75
C CYS A 383 7.29 20.08 2.04
N GLU A 384 6.12 20.40 2.62
CA GLU A 384 5.02 19.46 2.76
C GLU A 384 4.33 19.25 1.42
N ILE A 385 4.07 18.00 1.07
CA ILE A 385 3.19 17.66 -0.05
C ILE A 385 1.75 17.99 0.36
N ARG A 386 1.11 18.85 -0.43
CA ARG A 386 -0.33 19.07 -0.37
C ARG A 386 -0.94 18.84 -1.74
N VAL A 387 -2.13 18.27 -1.78
CA VAL A 387 -2.76 17.88 -3.06
C VAL A 387 -4.21 18.32 -3.12
N LYS A 388 -4.66 18.64 -4.36
CA LYS A 388 -6.03 19.00 -4.66
C LYS A 388 -6.44 18.35 -5.98
N GLY A 389 -7.68 17.87 -6.08
CA GLY A 389 -8.17 17.21 -7.28
C GLY A 389 -9.47 16.43 -7.02
N PRO A 390 -10.10 15.87 -8.07
CA PRO A 390 -11.34 15.11 -7.92
C PRO A 390 -11.17 13.77 -7.21
N ASN A 391 -9.93 13.29 -7.08
CA ASN A 391 -9.55 12.07 -6.37
C ASN A 391 -9.27 12.29 -4.88
N ILE A 392 -9.42 13.52 -4.36
CA ILE A 392 -9.10 13.85 -2.96
C ILE A 392 -10.33 13.66 -2.09
N ALA A 393 -10.13 12.99 -0.94
CA ALA A 393 -11.16 12.73 0.05
C ALA A 393 -11.79 14.03 0.58
N PRO A 394 -13.11 14.12 0.74
CA PRO A 394 -13.76 15.30 1.32
C PRO A 394 -13.53 15.43 2.84
N GLY A 395 -13.00 14.39 3.48
CA GLY A 395 -12.72 14.38 4.92
C GLY A 395 -12.80 12.99 5.54
N TYR A 396 -13.07 12.98 6.84
CA TYR A 396 -13.12 11.77 7.66
C TYR A 396 -14.52 11.52 8.23
N TRP A 397 -14.92 10.26 8.19
CA TRP A 397 -16.22 9.80 8.65
C TRP A 397 -16.46 10.14 10.12
N ARG A 398 -17.52 10.94 10.39
CA ARG A 398 -17.92 11.37 11.75
C ARG A 398 -16.79 12.01 12.54
N ASP A 399 -15.92 12.77 11.86
CA ASP A 399 -14.76 13.41 12.48
C ASP A 399 -14.50 14.79 11.86
N THR A 400 -15.33 15.76 12.25
CA THR A 400 -15.31 17.12 11.72
C THR A 400 -14.03 17.86 12.08
N GLU A 401 -13.47 17.60 13.27
CA GLU A 401 -12.23 18.24 13.71
C GLU A 401 -11.04 17.75 12.87
N ALA A 402 -10.89 16.42 12.74
CA ALA A 402 -9.85 15.85 11.87
C ALA A 402 -10.01 16.28 10.41
N THR A 403 -11.26 16.40 9.93
CA THR A 403 -11.54 16.89 8.58
C THR A 403 -11.06 18.32 8.39
N ARG A 404 -11.40 19.23 9.31
CA ARG A 404 -10.96 20.63 9.22
C ARG A 404 -9.44 20.76 9.28
N ALA A 405 -8.78 20.00 10.14
CA ALA A 405 -7.33 20.02 10.29
C ALA A 405 -6.58 19.44 9.07
N ALA A 406 -7.25 18.62 8.26
CA ALA A 406 -6.65 17.94 7.11
C ALA A 406 -6.45 18.84 5.88
N PHE A 407 -7.07 20.01 5.83
CA PHE A 407 -7.00 20.91 4.68
C PHE A 407 -6.36 22.24 5.05
N ASP A 408 -5.69 22.85 4.06
CA ASP A 408 -5.24 24.23 4.20
C ASP A 408 -6.35 25.21 3.75
N GLU A 409 -6.06 26.53 3.85
CA GLU A 409 -7.00 27.60 3.55
C GLU A 409 -7.43 27.63 2.08
N ASP A 410 -6.58 27.12 1.17
CA ASP A 410 -6.83 27.01 -0.27
C ASP A 410 -7.57 25.70 -0.65
N GLY A 411 -7.86 24.84 0.34
CA GLY A 411 -8.54 23.55 0.17
C GLY A 411 -7.63 22.43 -0.33
N PHE A 412 -6.31 22.54 -0.17
CA PHE A 412 -5.38 21.44 -0.42
C PHE A 412 -5.33 20.51 0.79
N TYR A 413 -5.41 19.21 0.53
CA TYR A 413 -5.21 18.17 1.53
C TYR A 413 -3.75 18.12 1.99
N ARG A 414 -3.50 18.21 3.29
CA ARG A 414 -2.20 18.10 3.95
C ARG A 414 -1.85 16.63 4.13
N THR A 415 -0.85 16.15 3.41
CA THR A 415 -0.49 14.72 3.44
C THR A 415 0.38 14.35 4.64
N GLY A 416 1.11 15.31 5.20
CA GLY A 416 2.14 15.09 6.20
C GLY A 416 3.40 14.40 5.63
N ASP A 417 3.51 14.29 4.33
CA ASP A 417 4.69 13.79 3.63
C ASP A 417 5.53 14.97 3.13
N ALA A 418 6.86 14.83 3.14
CA ALA A 418 7.80 15.82 2.65
C ALA A 418 8.36 15.43 1.27
N ALA A 419 8.58 16.42 0.41
CA ALA A 419 9.18 16.22 -0.89
C ALA A 419 9.87 17.49 -1.43
N SER A 420 10.68 17.31 -2.47
CA SER A 420 11.26 18.39 -3.28
C SER A 420 11.21 18.04 -4.76
N LEU A 421 11.31 19.03 -5.63
CA LEU A 421 11.54 18.77 -7.06
C LEU A 421 12.96 18.25 -7.25
N LYS A 422 13.12 17.21 -8.07
CA LYS A 422 14.45 16.72 -8.46
C LYS A 422 15.24 17.77 -9.21
N ASP A 423 14.58 18.51 -10.09
CA ASP A 423 15.11 19.69 -10.76
C ASP A 423 14.07 20.82 -10.65
N PRO A 424 14.36 21.90 -9.90
CA PRO A 424 13.44 23.04 -9.80
C PRO A 424 13.15 23.74 -11.13
N ALA A 425 14.03 23.60 -12.14
CA ALA A 425 13.86 24.20 -13.46
C ALA A 425 13.07 23.30 -14.43
N ASP A 426 13.04 21.98 -14.16
CA ASP A 426 12.36 21.01 -15.01
C ASP A 426 11.54 20.01 -14.15
N PRO A 427 10.24 20.29 -13.93
CA PRO A 427 9.37 19.42 -13.13
C PRO A 427 9.12 18.04 -13.78
N SER A 428 9.44 17.87 -15.06
CA SER A 428 9.34 16.57 -15.72
C SER A 428 10.34 15.55 -15.21
N ARG A 429 11.42 16.01 -14.52
CA ARG A 429 12.39 15.15 -13.84
C ARG A 429 11.82 14.45 -12.60
N GLY A 430 10.61 14.84 -12.16
CA GLY A 430 9.90 14.21 -11.07
C GLY A 430 10.19 14.79 -9.68
N ILE A 431 9.63 14.13 -8.69
CA ILE A 431 9.55 14.58 -7.30
C ILE A 431 10.33 13.59 -6.43
N LEU A 432 11.25 14.10 -5.61
CA LEU A 432 11.99 13.34 -4.61
C LEU A 432 11.15 13.25 -3.33
N PHE A 433 10.90 12.04 -2.86
CA PHE A 433 10.20 11.79 -1.60
C PHE A 433 11.18 11.89 -0.42
N GLU A 434 10.87 12.72 0.56
CA GLU A 434 11.73 13.00 1.72
C GLU A 434 11.19 12.42 3.03
N GLY A 435 10.25 11.48 2.93
CA GLY A 435 9.69 10.78 4.07
C GLY A 435 8.53 11.52 4.75
N ARG A 436 8.04 10.95 5.85
CA ARG A 436 6.95 11.54 6.63
C ARG A 436 7.46 12.64 7.55
N LEU A 437 6.82 13.82 7.51
CA LEU A 437 7.15 14.91 8.43
C LEU A 437 7.08 14.47 9.90
N ALA A 438 6.07 13.68 10.23
CA ALA A 438 5.84 13.19 11.57
C ALA A 438 6.79 12.08 12.04
N GLU A 439 7.48 11.37 11.13
CA GLU A 439 8.50 10.36 11.46
C GLU A 439 9.89 10.98 11.53
N ASN A 440 10.10 12.08 10.81
CA ASN A 440 11.33 12.84 10.86
C ASN A 440 11.41 13.61 12.19
N PHE A 441 12.59 13.71 12.74
CA PHE A 441 12.83 14.35 14.01
C PHE A 441 14.12 15.18 13.98
N LYS A 442 14.34 15.98 15.03
CA LYS A 442 15.61 16.68 15.25
C LYS A 442 16.42 15.95 16.30
N LEU A 443 17.74 15.92 16.08
CA LEU A 443 18.70 15.62 17.14
C LEU A 443 18.71 16.77 18.16
N SER A 444 19.30 16.57 19.35
CA SER A 444 19.53 17.60 20.35
C SER A 444 20.25 18.83 19.80
N SER A 445 21.12 18.64 18.80
CA SER A 445 21.80 19.70 18.05
C SER A 445 20.89 20.57 17.17
N GLY A 446 19.62 20.21 17.02
CA GLY A 446 18.68 20.83 16.08
C GLY A 446 18.77 20.31 14.64
N THR A 447 19.67 19.36 14.37
CA THR A 447 19.85 18.79 13.04
C THR A 447 18.68 17.89 12.67
N TRP A 448 18.05 18.12 11.51
CA TRP A 448 16.97 17.29 10.97
C TRP A 448 17.48 15.93 10.49
N VAL A 449 16.71 14.90 10.75
CA VAL A 449 16.94 13.51 10.35
C VAL A 449 15.84 13.04 9.42
N ASN A 450 16.21 12.58 8.22
CA ASN A 450 15.31 11.91 7.27
C ASN A 450 15.28 10.41 7.58
N VAL A 451 14.31 10.00 8.38
CA VAL A 451 14.18 8.61 8.84
C VAL A 451 13.95 7.63 7.69
N GLY A 452 13.12 8.01 6.71
CA GLY A 452 12.82 7.14 5.57
C GLY A 452 14.05 6.80 4.72
N ALA A 453 14.85 7.81 4.41
CA ALA A 453 16.10 7.62 3.65
C ALA A 453 17.11 6.77 4.41
N LEU A 454 17.25 7.00 5.72
CA LEU A 454 18.15 6.20 6.56
C LEU A 454 17.76 4.73 6.64
N ARG A 455 16.46 4.47 6.84
CA ARG A 455 15.93 3.10 6.86
C ARG A 455 16.25 2.37 5.56
N LEU A 456 15.92 2.99 4.42
CA LEU A 456 16.18 2.41 3.10
C LEU A 456 17.67 2.11 2.90
N ALA A 457 18.55 3.08 3.18
CA ALA A 457 19.99 2.91 3.05
C ALA A 457 20.55 1.78 3.94
N MET A 458 20.01 1.60 5.15
CA MET A 458 20.42 0.51 6.04
C MET A 458 19.92 -0.86 5.55
N ILE A 459 18.69 -0.94 5.04
CA ILE A 459 18.11 -2.17 4.48
C ILE A 459 18.93 -2.59 3.24
N GLU A 460 19.19 -1.67 2.32
CA GLU A 460 19.98 -1.93 1.11
C GLU A 460 21.37 -2.47 1.42
N ARG A 461 22.08 -1.79 2.33
CA ARG A 461 23.46 -2.19 2.72
C ARG A 461 23.52 -3.46 3.55
N GLY A 462 22.43 -3.78 4.24
CA GLY A 462 22.31 -4.96 5.10
C GLY A 462 21.61 -6.14 4.44
N ALA A 463 21.16 -6.01 3.19
CA ALA A 463 20.54 -7.10 2.44
C ALA A 463 21.55 -8.25 2.23
N PRO A 464 21.11 -9.52 2.24
CA PRO A 464 19.73 -9.96 2.47
C PRO A 464 19.37 -10.21 3.96
N LEU A 465 20.31 -9.92 4.89
CA LEU A 465 20.09 -10.21 6.32
C LEU A 465 19.15 -9.21 6.98
N VAL A 466 19.33 -7.91 6.73
CA VAL A 466 18.50 -6.85 7.32
C VAL A 466 17.19 -6.73 6.55
N GLU A 467 16.08 -7.01 7.21
CA GLU A 467 14.74 -6.90 6.60
C GLU A 467 14.08 -5.55 6.87
N GLU A 468 14.25 -5.00 8.08
CA GLU A 468 13.70 -3.73 8.49
C GLU A 468 14.55 -3.04 9.55
N VAL A 469 14.48 -1.72 9.57
CA VAL A 469 15.22 -0.88 10.53
C VAL A 469 14.29 0.19 11.08
N VAL A 470 14.40 0.44 12.38
CA VAL A 470 13.71 1.54 13.06
C VAL A 470 14.75 2.48 13.63
N ILE A 471 14.69 3.76 13.25
CA ILE A 471 15.68 4.77 13.65
C ILE A 471 15.21 5.48 14.92
N ALA A 472 16.05 5.49 15.93
CA ALA A 472 15.88 6.27 17.16
C ALA A 472 16.87 7.43 17.21
N GLY A 473 16.53 8.53 17.91
CA GLY A 473 17.41 9.69 18.03
C GLY A 473 16.69 11.01 18.26
N ALA A 474 15.36 11.03 18.36
CA ALA A 474 14.61 12.25 18.68
C ALA A 474 15.11 12.85 20.01
N ASP A 475 15.53 14.12 19.95
CA ASP A 475 16.08 14.87 21.10
C ASP A 475 17.32 14.22 21.75
N ARG A 476 18.01 13.32 21.06
CA ARG A 476 19.28 12.69 21.49
C ARG A 476 20.46 13.25 20.71
N ASP A 477 21.67 13.00 21.20
CA ASP A 477 22.91 13.51 20.60
C ASP A 477 23.34 12.74 19.35
N SER A 478 22.86 11.51 19.17
CA SER A 478 23.21 10.63 18.05
C SER A 478 22.05 9.74 17.63
N LEU A 479 22.21 9.16 16.42
CA LEU A 479 21.27 8.19 15.88
C LEU A 479 21.60 6.78 16.34
N ALA A 480 20.54 6.01 16.58
CA ALA A 480 20.60 4.59 16.91
C ALA A 480 19.59 3.80 16.09
N ALA A 481 19.78 2.49 15.93
CA ALA A 481 18.93 1.63 15.13
C ALA A 481 18.46 0.38 15.87
N LEU A 482 17.18 0.05 15.75
CA LEU A 482 16.62 -1.26 16.05
C LEU A 482 16.54 -2.04 14.73
N VAL A 483 17.13 -3.23 14.66
CA VAL A 483 17.27 -4.01 13.44
C VAL A 483 16.43 -5.28 13.53
N PHE A 484 15.50 -5.46 12.58
CA PHE A 484 14.81 -6.70 12.31
C PHE A 484 15.52 -7.44 11.18
N PHE A 485 15.62 -8.76 11.27
CA PHE A 485 16.42 -9.57 10.36
C PHE A 485 15.68 -10.78 9.83
N SER A 486 16.12 -11.27 8.67
CA SER A 486 15.68 -12.52 8.06
C SER A 486 16.19 -13.72 8.84
N ARG A 487 15.28 -14.49 9.46
CA ARG A 487 15.66 -15.72 10.17
C ARG A 487 16.41 -16.69 9.25
N ALA A 488 15.95 -16.86 8.01
CA ALA A 488 16.56 -17.80 7.06
C ALA A 488 18.00 -17.43 6.73
N HIS A 489 18.25 -16.15 6.41
CA HIS A 489 19.60 -15.67 6.11
C HIS A 489 20.52 -15.67 7.35
N ALA A 490 19.97 -15.31 8.51
CA ALA A 490 20.71 -15.37 9.77
C ALA A 490 21.10 -16.81 10.15
N ALA A 491 20.18 -17.77 9.99
CA ALA A 491 20.45 -19.19 10.24
C ALA A 491 21.52 -19.75 9.28
N ALA A 492 21.48 -19.36 8.01
CA ALA A 492 22.51 -19.72 7.03
C ALA A 492 23.87 -19.12 7.39
N LEU A 493 23.90 -17.83 7.75
CA LEU A 493 25.11 -17.11 8.15
C LEU A 493 25.73 -17.70 9.43
N ALA A 494 24.89 -18.05 10.40
CA ALA A 494 25.30 -18.65 11.66
C ALA A 494 25.61 -20.16 11.55
N GLN A 495 25.23 -20.82 10.44
CA GLN A 495 25.28 -22.28 10.24
C GLN A 495 24.41 -23.03 11.26
N LEU A 496 23.28 -22.44 11.68
CA LEU A 496 22.34 -22.95 12.67
C LEU A 496 20.91 -22.99 12.09
N PRO A 497 20.56 -23.97 11.24
CA PRO A 497 19.30 -23.98 10.50
C PRO A 497 18.05 -24.00 11.39
N ASP A 498 18.14 -24.62 12.57
CA ASP A 498 17.02 -24.80 13.49
C ASP A 498 16.94 -23.71 14.59
N ALA A 499 17.91 -22.80 14.65
CA ALA A 499 17.97 -21.77 15.69
C ALA A 499 16.78 -20.79 15.60
N GLY A 500 16.28 -20.41 16.78
CA GLY A 500 15.22 -19.41 16.92
C GLY A 500 15.72 -17.98 16.74
N HIS A 501 14.78 -17.01 16.54
CA HIS A 501 15.13 -15.59 16.41
C HIS A 501 15.99 -15.07 17.56
N ALA A 502 15.62 -15.38 18.81
CA ALA A 502 16.34 -14.89 19.98
C ALA A 502 17.79 -15.39 20.07
N GLU A 503 18.04 -16.62 19.64
CA GLU A 503 19.39 -17.21 19.57
C GLU A 503 20.21 -16.55 18.46
N LEU A 504 19.62 -16.44 17.26
CA LEU A 504 20.27 -15.83 16.10
C LEU A 504 20.59 -14.35 16.33
N ALA A 505 19.72 -13.59 17.01
CA ALA A 505 19.96 -12.19 17.34
C ALA A 505 21.22 -11.97 18.19
N ARG A 506 21.58 -12.97 19.02
CA ARG A 506 22.77 -12.94 19.88
C ARG A 506 24.01 -13.55 19.25
N HIS A 507 23.85 -14.22 18.10
CA HIS A 507 24.94 -14.95 17.45
C HIS A 507 25.99 -13.99 16.89
N ASP A 508 27.27 -14.28 17.14
CA ASP A 508 28.40 -13.40 16.79
C ASP A 508 28.47 -13.08 15.29
N ALA A 509 28.16 -14.04 14.41
CA ALA A 509 28.17 -13.81 12.96
C ALA A 509 27.10 -12.80 12.55
N VAL A 510 25.89 -12.86 13.11
CA VAL A 510 24.79 -11.93 12.83
C VAL A 510 25.14 -10.53 13.35
N ARG A 511 25.63 -10.45 14.59
CA ARG A 511 26.06 -9.19 15.22
C ARG A 511 27.19 -8.52 14.44
N ARG A 512 28.19 -9.31 14.02
CA ARG A 512 29.32 -8.83 13.20
C ARG A 512 28.85 -8.29 11.85
N PHE A 513 27.95 -8.99 11.17
CA PHE A 513 27.38 -8.54 9.90
C PHE A 513 26.69 -7.17 10.05
N VAL A 514 25.91 -6.97 11.11
CA VAL A 514 25.26 -5.68 11.39
C VAL A 514 26.30 -4.60 11.72
N ALA A 515 27.35 -4.91 12.48
CA ALA A 515 28.45 -3.99 12.77
C ALA A 515 29.19 -3.54 11.49
N GLU A 516 29.44 -4.46 10.56
CA GLU A 516 30.03 -4.17 9.25
C GLU A 516 29.08 -3.33 8.38
N THR A 517 27.78 -3.61 8.42
CA THR A 517 26.76 -2.84 7.71
C THR A 517 26.70 -1.40 8.22
N LEU A 518 26.73 -1.19 9.54
CA LEU A 518 26.83 0.14 10.16
C LEU A 518 28.12 0.86 9.73
N ALA A 519 29.25 0.16 9.70
CA ALA A 519 30.52 0.75 9.28
C ALA A 519 30.49 1.20 7.81
N ARG A 520 29.98 0.36 6.91
CA ARG A 520 29.80 0.71 5.49
C ARG A 520 28.84 1.89 5.31
N HIS A 521 27.74 1.90 6.08
CA HIS A 521 26.77 2.99 6.04
C HIS A 521 27.42 4.31 6.49
N ASN A 522 28.08 4.32 7.63
CA ASN A 522 28.68 5.51 8.21
C ASN A 522 29.86 6.06 7.37
N ALA A 523 30.59 5.18 6.67
CA ALA A 523 31.62 5.59 5.74
C ALA A 523 31.05 6.34 4.51
N ALA A 524 29.90 5.88 4.01
CA ALA A 524 29.20 6.50 2.87
C ALA A 524 28.40 7.76 3.26
N ALA A 525 27.96 7.86 4.52
CA ALA A 525 27.08 8.91 5.02
C ALA A 525 27.56 9.40 6.42
N PRO A 526 28.66 10.16 6.50
CA PRO A 526 29.29 10.49 7.78
C PRO A 526 28.66 11.65 8.55
N ALA A 527 27.68 12.36 7.97
CA ALA A 527 27.05 13.52 8.62
C ALA A 527 26.26 13.10 9.87
N SER A 528 26.13 13.98 10.86
CA SER A 528 25.40 13.70 12.11
C SER A 528 23.95 13.32 11.92
N SER A 529 23.32 13.82 10.83
CA SER A 529 21.93 13.48 10.45
C SER A 529 21.78 12.11 9.78
N THR A 530 22.89 11.45 9.45
CA THR A 530 22.89 10.19 8.70
C THR A 530 23.70 9.09 9.36
N ARG A 531 24.68 9.43 10.19
CA ARG A 531 25.55 8.50 10.88
C ARG A 531 24.81 7.80 12.02
N ILE A 532 24.78 6.47 12.03
CA ILE A 532 24.18 5.63 13.07
C ILE A 532 25.30 5.11 13.99
N ASP A 533 25.27 5.54 15.25
CA ASP A 533 26.35 5.23 16.20
C ASP A 533 26.23 3.84 16.83
N VAL A 534 25.02 3.34 17.00
CA VAL A 534 24.75 2.05 17.66
C VAL A 534 23.51 1.37 17.10
N ALA A 535 23.46 0.03 17.23
CA ALA A 535 22.27 -0.75 16.90
C ALA A 535 22.02 -1.89 17.89
N ILE A 536 20.79 -2.36 17.94
CA ILE A 536 20.38 -3.63 18.58
C ILE A 536 19.69 -4.48 17.53
N VAL A 537 20.08 -5.77 17.43
CA VAL A 537 19.33 -6.79 16.68
C VAL A 537 18.20 -7.30 17.57
N LEU A 538 16.96 -7.14 17.13
CA LEU A 538 15.80 -7.50 17.93
C LEU A 538 15.59 -9.02 17.95
N PRO A 539 15.38 -9.60 19.14
CA PRO A 539 15.21 -11.06 19.29
C PRO A 539 13.84 -11.57 18.83
N GLU A 540 12.86 -10.70 18.62
CA GLU A 540 11.54 -11.05 18.10
C GLU A 540 11.25 -10.28 16.81
N PRO A 541 10.56 -10.92 15.84
CA PRO A 541 10.09 -10.23 14.64
C PRO A 541 9.04 -9.16 14.99
N PRO A 542 8.71 -8.26 14.07
CA PRO A 542 7.69 -7.24 14.32
C PRO A 542 6.30 -7.88 14.51
N ASN A 543 5.58 -7.45 15.54
CA ASN A 543 4.28 -8.00 15.93
C ASN A 543 3.13 -7.31 15.21
N ARG A 544 2.44 -8.05 14.34
CA ARG A 544 1.28 -7.57 13.57
C ARG A 544 0.08 -7.27 14.48
N GLY A 545 -0.21 -8.14 15.44
CA GLY A 545 -1.33 -8.00 16.38
C GLY A 545 -1.23 -6.74 17.23
N GLN A 546 0.00 -6.31 17.56
CA GLN A 546 0.28 -5.08 18.29
C GLN A 546 0.45 -3.85 17.37
N GLY A 547 0.41 -4.02 16.04
CA GLY A 547 0.51 -2.96 15.06
C GLY A 547 1.91 -2.42 14.82
N GLU A 548 2.96 -3.21 15.10
CA GLU A 548 4.34 -2.88 14.74
C GLU A 548 4.56 -2.98 13.22
N ILE A 549 3.78 -3.85 12.56
CA ILE A 549 3.75 -3.99 11.11
C ILE A 549 2.32 -3.80 10.60
N THR A 550 2.16 -3.06 9.52
CA THR A 550 0.88 -2.79 8.88
C THR A 550 0.40 -3.98 8.06
N ASP A 551 -0.85 -3.98 7.62
CA ASP A 551 -1.41 -5.03 6.75
C ASP A 551 -0.68 -5.14 5.39
N LYS A 552 -0.05 -4.04 4.93
CA LYS A 552 0.82 -4.03 3.74
C LYS A 552 2.18 -4.69 3.96
N GLY A 553 2.52 -5.06 5.19
CA GLY A 553 3.85 -5.54 5.55
C GLY A 553 4.89 -4.44 5.78
N THR A 554 4.50 -3.17 5.90
CA THR A 554 5.42 -2.07 6.23
C THR A 554 5.50 -1.83 7.73
N ILE A 555 6.70 -1.49 8.22
CA ILE A 555 6.90 -1.20 9.65
C ILE A 555 6.23 0.11 10.07
N ASN A 556 5.66 0.12 11.27
CA ASN A 556 5.16 1.33 11.92
C ASN A 556 6.24 1.85 12.89
N GLN A 557 7.08 2.74 12.41
CA GLN A 557 8.23 3.33 13.11
C GLN A 557 7.85 3.80 14.55
N ARG A 558 6.79 4.59 14.67
CA ARG A 558 6.35 5.14 15.97
C ARG A 558 5.89 4.05 16.93
N ARG A 559 5.14 3.08 16.40
CA ARG A 559 4.60 1.99 17.21
C ARG A 559 5.70 1.09 17.74
N VAL A 560 6.69 0.78 16.91
CA VAL A 560 7.86 0.01 17.35
C VAL A 560 8.63 0.77 18.42
N LEU A 561 8.94 2.07 18.23
CA LEU A 561 9.64 2.86 19.23
C LEU A 561 8.89 2.88 20.57
N ALA A 562 7.55 2.99 20.55
CA ALA A 562 6.74 2.99 21.77
C ALA A 562 6.71 1.62 22.46
N LEU A 563 6.54 0.53 21.71
CA LEU A 563 6.46 -0.82 22.27
C LEU A 563 7.83 -1.37 22.69
N ARG A 564 8.90 -0.94 22.01
CA ARG A 564 10.29 -1.36 22.28
C ARG A 564 11.08 -0.25 22.99
N ALA A 565 10.41 0.61 23.79
CA ALA A 565 11.05 1.72 24.48
C ALA A 565 12.22 1.28 25.38
N GLU A 566 12.12 0.11 26.02
CA GLU A 566 13.21 -0.47 26.80
C GLU A 566 14.45 -0.77 25.93
N SER A 567 14.26 -1.31 24.72
CA SER A 567 15.36 -1.53 23.77
C SER A 567 15.99 -0.22 23.30
N VAL A 568 15.18 0.85 23.16
CA VAL A 568 15.67 2.18 22.82
C VAL A 568 16.55 2.74 23.96
N GLU A 569 16.12 2.61 25.22
CA GLU A 569 16.93 3.06 26.34
C GLU A 569 18.24 2.25 26.46
N ARG A 570 18.21 0.95 26.18
CA ARG A 570 19.41 0.08 26.18
C ARG A 570 20.41 0.51 25.10
N LEU A 571 19.97 1.00 23.92
CA LEU A 571 20.86 1.55 22.90
C LEU A 571 21.71 2.70 23.44
N TYR A 572 21.08 3.66 24.11
CA TYR A 572 21.77 4.83 24.63
C TYR A 572 22.55 4.56 25.92
N ALA A 573 22.12 3.58 26.72
CA ALA A 573 22.87 3.09 27.87
C ALA A 573 24.10 2.25 27.46
N ARG A 574 24.24 1.90 26.18
CA ARG A 574 25.31 1.03 25.65
C ARG A 574 25.42 -0.30 26.38
N SER A 575 24.28 -0.96 26.57
CA SER A 575 24.19 -2.29 27.18
C SER A 575 24.97 -3.33 26.38
N ASP A 576 25.27 -4.51 26.95
CA ASP A 576 26.10 -5.57 26.34
C ASP A 576 25.60 -6.09 24.98
N ASP A 577 24.30 -5.97 24.70
CA ASP A 577 23.70 -6.37 23.45
C ASP A 577 23.74 -5.28 22.37
N VAL A 578 24.27 -4.11 22.67
CA VAL A 578 24.46 -3.01 21.69
C VAL A 578 25.61 -3.34 20.77
N ILE A 579 25.41 -3.06 19.49
CA ILE A 579 26.38 -3.22 18.42
C ILE A 579 26.92 -1.84 18.06
N VAL A 580 28.24 -1.71 17.99
CA VAL A 580 28.93 -0.53 17.47
C VAL A 580 29.49 -0.82 16.09
N PRO A 581 29.61 0.20 15.21
CA PRO A 581 30.25 0.03 13.91
C PRO A 581 31.69 -0.49 14.09
N LEU A 582 32.09 -1.44 13.25
CA LEU A 582 33.50 -1.86 13.20
C LEU A 582 34.38 -0.69 12.71
N THR A 583 35.49 -0.49 13.36
CA THR A 583 36.51 0.46 12.85
C THR A 583 37.00 -0.07 11.50
N PRO A 584 36.98 0.73 10.41
CA PRO A 584 37.60 0.30 9.17
C PRO A 584 39.05 -0.10 9.42
N VAL A 585 39.41 -1.35 9.14
CA VAL A 585 40.81 -1.74 9.09
C VAL A 585 41.39 -0.94 7.93
N ALA A 586 42.30 0.00 8.23
CA ALA A 586 43.04 0.71 7.20
C ALA A 586 43.69 -0.33 6.31
N SER A 587 43.32 -0.37 5.04
CA SER A 587 43.97 -1.20 4.05
C SER A 587 45.42 -0.72 4.00
N ILE A 588 46.35 -1.57 4.46
CA ILE A 588 47.79 -1.38 4.36
C ILE A 588 48.21 -1.50 2.90
#